data_656c67168c4602434d85d57ec62a2169
#
_entry.id   656c67168c4602434d85d57ec62a2169
#
_cell.length_a   1.000
_cell.length_b   1.000
_cell.length_c   1.000
_cell.angle_alpha   90.00
_cell.angle_beta   90.00
_cell.angle_gamma   90.00
#
_symmetry.space_group_name_H-M   'P 1'
#
loop_
_entity.id
_entity.type
_entity.pdbx_description
1 polymer ?
#
loop_
_entity_poly.entity_id
_entity_poly.type
_entity_poly.pdbx_seq_one_letter_code
_entity_poly.pdbx_strand_id
1 'polypeptide(L)'
;MSKDLSKSLGLLDVIAIGTGAMISSGFFLLPGIAAAKRGPAVILAYVFSGVLILPALFSMAELSTAMPRSGGTYFFISRSLGPMFGTIDGVGVWLAMLMKSSIALVGIGVYLATLTNLPPLIVSVIFGVIFMLLNVFGARETSGLQIGMVLILFAIMAFFGFRGVT
;
A
#
# COMPACT_ATOMS: atom_id res chain seq x y z
N MET A 1 10.00 12.24 -28.95
CA MET A 1 9.88 10.78 -29.07
C MET A 1 9.02 10.28 -27.93
N SER A 2 7.73 10.02 -28.20
CA SER A 2 6.85 9.34 -27.24
C SER A 2 7.22 7.86 -27.24
N LYS A 3 7.93 7.41 -26.20
CA LYS A 3 8.13 6.00 -25.98
C LYS A 3 6.78 5.43 -25.55
N ASP A 4 6.08 4.75 -26.43
CA ASP A 4 4.85 4.07 -26.12
C ASP A 4 5.09 3.14 -24.94
N LEU A 5 4.31 3.32 -23.87
CA LEU A 5 4.38 2.50 -22.68
C LEU A 5 3.99 1.08 -23.08
N SER A 6 4.92 0.14 -23.02
CA SER A 6 4.63 -1.26 -23.24
C SER A 6 3.73 -1.77 -22.10
N LYS A 7 2.54 -2.28 -22.44
CA LYS A 7 1.64 -2.92 -21.47
C LYS A 7 2.25 -4.27 -21.05
N SER A 8 3.10 -4.25 -20.03
CA SER A 8 3.78 -5.44 -19.50
C SER A 8 3.06 -6.10 -18.32
N LEU A 9 2.09 -5.40 -17.71
CA LEU A 9 1.32 -5.86 -16.55
C LEU A 9 -0.13 -6.15 -16.95
N GLY A 10 -0.64 -7.31 -16.54
CA GLY A 10 -2.04 -7.68 -16.69
C GLY A 10 -2.94 -7.04 -15.63
N LEU A 11 -4.24 -7.16 -15.80
CA LEU A 11 -5.23 -6.64 -14.84
C LEU A 11 -5.03 -7.24 -13.45
N LEU A 12 -4.75 -8.53 -13.36
CA LEU A 12 -4.52 -9.22 -12.09
C LEU A 12 -3.27 -8.70 -11.38
N ASP A 13 -2.19 -8.40 -12.13
CA ASP A 13 -0.97 -7.83 -11.56
C ASP A 13 -1.25 -6.45 -10.94
N VAL A 14 -2.00 -5.61 -11.65
CA VAL A 14 -2.37 -4.26 -11.17
C VAL A 14 -3.26 -4.33 -9.93
N ILE A 15 -4.26 -5.23 -9.93
CA ILE A 15 -5.14 -5.45 -8.76
C ILE A 15 -4.31 -5.95 -7.57
N ALA A 16 -3.41 -6.91 -7.77
CA ALA A 16 -2.59 -7.46 -6.70
C ALA A 16 -1.63 -6.41 -6.12
N ILE A 17 -0.96 -5.63 -6.98
CA ILE A 17 -0.08 -4.53 -6.55
C ILE A 17 -0.87 -3.48 -5.77
N GLY A 18 -2.03 -3.06 -6.31
CA GLY A 18 -2.89 -2.08 -5.64
C GLY A 18 -3.43 -2.57 -4.30
N THR A 19 -3.95 -3.78 -4.25
CA THR A 19 -4.46 -4.40 -3.02
C THR A 19 -3.33 -4.60 -2.00
N GLY A 20 -2.18 -5.11 -2.41
CA GLY A 20 -1.02 -5.27 -1.53
C GLY A 20 -0.50 -3.94 -0.99
N ALA A 21 -0.58 -2.86 -1.78
CA ALA A 21 -0.21 -1.53 -1.32
C ALA A 21 -1.23 -0.95 -0.31
N MET A 22 -2.50 -1.30 -0.40
CA MET A 22 -3.57 -0.87 0.52
C MET A 22 -3.56 -1.67 1.82
N ILE A 23 -3.44 -2.99 1.72
CA ILE A 23 -3.39 -3.90 2.87
C ILE A 23 -1.96 -3.91 3.42
N SER A 24 -1.65 -2.94 4.25
CA SER A 24 -0.34 -2.76 4.87
C SER A 24 -0.46 -2.79 6.40
N SER A 25 0.62 -2.48 7.10
CA SER A 25 0.63 -2.33 8.56
C SER A 25 -0.49 -1.43 9.08
N GLY A 26 -0.92 -0.43 8.32
CA GLY A 26 -2.06 0.42 8.64
C GLY A 26 -3.39 -0.35 8.75
N PHE A 27 -3.57 -1.39 7.94
CA PHE A 27 -4.77 -2.23 8.01
C PHE A 27 -4.78 -3.14 9.26
N PHE A 28 -3.64 -3.67 9.66
CA PHE A 28 -3.57 -4.60 10.79
C PHE A 28 -3.34 -3.91 12.15
N LEU A 29 -2.49 -2.90 12.19
CA LEU A 29 -2.11 -2.22 13.44
C LEU A 29 -3.12 -1.14 13.85
N LEU A 30 -3.55 -0.29 12.92
CA LEU A 30 -4.36 0.87 13.26
C LEU A 30 -5.76 0.52 13.76
N PRO A 31 -6.51 -0.44 13.19
CA PRO A 31 -7.81 -0.82 13.72
C PRO A 31 -7.75 -1.34 15.16
N GLY A 32 -6.73 -2.16 15.46
CA GLY A 32 -6.53 -2.69 16.82
C GLY A 32 -6.24 -1.59 17.84
N ILE A 33 -5.33 -0.67 17.53
CA ILE A 33 -5.00 0.47 18.38
C ILE A 33 -6.21 1.41 18.55
N ALA A 34 -6.93 1.68 17.48
CA ALA A 34 -8.11 2.53 17.49
C ALA A 34 -9.26 1.90 18.30
N ALA A 35 -9.50 0.60 18.13
CA ALA A 35 -10.51 -0.15 18.86
C ALA A 35 -10.20 -0.19 20.36
N ALA A 36 -8.93 -0.36 20.74
CA ALA A 36 -8.50 -0.31 22.14
C ALA A 36 -8.76 1.06 22.79
N LYS A 37 -8.70 2.15 22.02
CA LYS A 37 -8.92 3.52 22.54
C LYS A 37 -10.38 3.98 22.49
N ARG A 38 -11.14 3.57 21.50
CA ARG A 38 -12.48 4.11 21.19
C ARG A 38 -13.58 3.04 21.07
N GLY A 39 -13.25 1.77 21.25
CA GLY A 39 -14.21 0.67 21.15
C GLY A 39 -14.85 0.52 19.76
N PRO A 40 -16.09 0.03 19.68
CA PRO A 40 -16.75 -0.30 18.41
C PRO A 40 -17.05 0.91 17.50
N ALA A 41 -16.97 2.14 18.00
CA ALA A 41 -17.14 3.36 17.20
C ALA A 41 -16.13 3.47 16.03
N VAL A 42 -15.03 2.72 16.09
CA VAL A 42 -14.03 2.62 15.01
C VAL A 42 -14.65 2.10 13.72
N ILE A 43 -15.60 1.19 13.79
CA ILE A 43 -16.28 0.63 12.60
C ILE A 43 -16.95 1.76 11.82
N LEU A 44 -17.68 2.64 12.51
CA LEU A 44 -18.34 3.78 11.87
C LEU A 44 -17.31 4.74 11.25
N ALA A 45 -16.21 5.00 11.93
CA ALA A 45 -15.14 5.86 11.40
C ALA A 45 -14.55 5.30 10.09
N TYR A 46 -14.31 3.98 10.01
CA TYR A 46 -13.83 3.34 8.78
C TYR A 46 -14.86 3.39 7.65
N VAL A 47 -16.14 3.13 7.95
CA VAL A 47 -17.22 3.22 6.94
C VAL A 47 -17.33 4.65 6.40
N PHE A 48 -17.40 5.65 7.27
CA PHE A 48 -17.45 7.05 6.85
C PHE A 48 -16.22 7.46 6.04
N SER A 49 -15.03 7.07 6.47
CA SER A 49 -13.79 7.35 5.72
C SER A 49 -13.81 6.69 4.34
N GLY A 50 -14.32 5.46 4.24
CA GLY A 50 -14.48 4.74 2.99
C GLY A 50 -15.41 5.46 2.02
N VAL A 51 -16.54 5.99 2.51
CA VAL A 51 -17.48 6.76 1.68
C VAL A 51 -16.88 8.10 1.26
N LEU A 52 -16.21 8.80 2.17
CA LEU A 52 -15.62 10.12 1.89
C LEU A 52 -14.48 10.07 0.86
N ILE A 53 -13.77 8.96 0.73
CA ILE A 53 -12.68 8.83 -0.24
C ILE A 53 -13.17 8.52 -1.67
N LEU A 54 -14.41 8.06 -1.85
CA LEU A 54 -14.94 7.67 -3.17
C LEU A 54 -14.87 8.80 -4.22
N PRO A 55 -15.24 10.05 -3.93
CA PRO A 55 -15.12 11.13 -4.91
C PRO A 55 -13.68 11.36 -5.36
N ALA A 56 -12.71 11.26 -4.45
CA ALA A 56 -11.30 11.39 -4.76
C ALA A 56 -10.81 10.24 -5.66
N LEU A 57 -11.25 9.02 -5.41
CA LEU A 57 -10.93 7.85 -6.25
C LEU A 57 -11.48 8.01 -7.67
N PHE A 58 -12.74 8.46 -7.82
CA PHE A 58 -13.31 8.69 -9.15
C PHE A 58 -12.59 9.81 -9.90
N SER A 59 -12.25 10.91 -9.24
CA SER A 59 -11.46 11.99 -9.85
C SER A 59 -10.08 11.51 -10.30
N MET A 60 -9.41 10.68 -9.50
CA MET A 60 -8.11 10.09 -9.87
C MET A 60 -8.22 9.10 -11.03
N ALA A 61 -9.29 8.31 -11.08
CA ALA A 61 -9.56 7.40 -12.19
C ALA A 61 -9.79 8.19 -13.50
N GLU A 62 -10.56 9.26 -13.46
CA GLU A 62 -10.80 10.14 -14.59
C GLU A 62 -9.52 10.81 -15.08
N LEU A 63 -8.73 11.39 -14.20
CA LEU A 63 -7.45 12.02 -14.53
C LEU A 63 -6.46 11.01 -15.14
N SER A 64 -6.40 9.79 -14.63
CA SER A 64 -5.50 8.76 -15.14
C SER A 64 -5.88 8.28 -16.55
N THR A 65 -7.17 8.27 -16.87
CA THR A 65 -7.66 7.94 -18.22
C THR A 65 -7.50 9.10 -19.20
N ALA A 66 -7.72 10.32 -18.74
CA ALA A 66 -7.59 11.54 -19.57
C ALA A 66 -6.12 11.86 -19.89
N MET A 67 -5.20 11.54 -18.99
CA MET A 67 -3.78 11.84 -19.13
C MET A 67 -2.92 10.59 -18.87
N PRO A 68 -2.88 9.59 -19.77
CA PRO A 68 -2.16 8.34 -19.59
C PRO A 68 -0.64 8.52 -19.73
N ARG A 69 0.00 9.08 -18.71
CA ARG A 69 1.46 9.27 -18.64
C ARG A 69 2.03 8.80 -17.32
N SER A 70 3.29 8.40 -17.33
CA SER A 70 4.04 8.08 -16.13
C SER A 70 4.25 9.33 -15.28
N GLY A 71 4.16 9.20 -13.95
CA GLY A 71 4.37 10.30 -13.00
C GLY A 71 3.25 10.47 -11.97
N GLY A 72 2.11 9.79 -12.15
CA GLY A 72 1.01 9.78 -11.17
C GLY A 72 0.51 11.19 -10.84
N THR A 73 0.26 11.44 -9.55
CA THR A 73 -0.26 12.73 -9.04
C THR A 73 0.65 13.90 -9.39
N TYR A 74 1.97 13.72 -9.33
CA TYR A 74 2.94 14.73 -9.73
C TYR A 74 2.66 15.28 -11.14
N PHE A 75 2.40 14.38 -12.10
CA PHE A 75 2.15 14.79 -13.48
C PHE A 75 0.84 15.56 -13.61
N PHE A 76 -0.22 15.08 -12.96
CA PHE A 76 -1.54 15.73 -13.02
C PHE A 76 -1.50 17.13 -12.39
N ILE A 77 -0.87 17.25 -11.21
CA ILE A 77 -0.77 18.53 -10.50
C ILE A 77 0.16 19.50 -11.21
N SER A 78 1.31 19.05 -11.72
CA SER A 78 2.20 19.91 -12.50
C SER A 78 1.52 20.49 -13.73
N ARG A 79 0.68 19.70 -14.38
CA ARG A 79 -0.02 20.13 -15.59
C ARG A 79 -1.21 21.07 -15.32
N SER A 80 -1.90 20.87 -14.21
CA SER A 80 -3.12 21.62 -13.87
C SER A 80 -2.84 22.88 -13.06
N LEU A 81 -1.92 22.80 -12.08
CA LEU A 81 -1.64 23.87 -11.12
C LEU A 81 -0.24 24.48 -11.30
N GLY A 82 0.56 23.92 -12.19
CA GLY A 82 1.91 24.41 -12.48
C GLY A 82 3.02 23.62 -11.76
N PRO A 83 4.28 23.85 -12.22
CA PRO A 83 5.44 23.04 -11.80
C PRO A 83 5.76 23.13 -10.29
N MET A 84 5.50 24.27 -9.68
CA MET A 84 5.76 24.47 -8.24
C MET A 84 4.89 23.53 -7.39
N PHE A 85 3.60 23.47 -7.63
CA PHE A 85 2.70 22.58 -6.90
C PHE A 85 2.98 21.10 -7.20
N GLY A 86 3.33 20.78 -8.45
CA GLY A 86 3.78 19.44 -8.80
C GLY A 86 5.01 19.02 -8.03
N THR A 87 6.01 19.89 -7.87
CA THR A 87 7.22 19.58 -7.11
C THR A 87 6.91 19.33 -5.63
N ILE A 88 6.05 20.14 -5.02
CA ILE A 88 5.59 19.95 -3.64
C ILE A 88 4.90 18.60 -3.48
N ASP A 89 3.99 18.25 -4.41
CA ASP A 89 3.31 16.95 -4.42
C ASP A 89 4.30 15.80 -4.56
N GLY A 90 5.22 15.88 -5.53
CA GLY A 90 6.21 14.83 -5.78
C GLY A 90 7.10 14.56 -4.57
N VAL A 91 7.60 15.60 -3.90
CA VAL A 91 8.39 15.46 -2.67
C VAL A 91 7.52 14.91 -1.52
N GLY A 92 6.30 15.40 -1.39
CA GLY A 92 5.35 14.93 -0.39
C GLY A 92 5.01 13.44 -0.54
N VAL A 93 4.70 13.00 -1.75
CA VAL A 93 4.43 11.59 -2.05
C VAL A 93 5.66 10.73 -1.79
N TRP A 94 6.85 11.19 -2.19
CA TRP A 94 8.10 10.46 -1.93
C TRP A 94 8.35 10.27 -0.43
N LEU A 95 8.22 11.33 0.37
CA LEU A 95 8.34 11.24 1.83
C LEU A 95 7.27 10.33 2.44
N ALA A 96 6.03 10.43 1.99
CA ALA A 96 4.94 9.57 2.46
C ALA A 96 5.21 8.09 2.18
N MET A 97 5.76 7.76 1.01
CA MET A 97 6.14 6.39 0.65
C MET A 97 7.29 5.87 1.51
N LEU A 98 8.30 6.70 1.81
CA LEU A 98 9.39 6.33 2.72
C LEU A 98 8.87 6.04 4.12
N MET A 99 8.03 6.91 4.66
CA MET A 99 7.43 6.72 5.99
C MET A 99 6.55 5.47 6.05
N LYS A 100 5.73 5.25 5.02
CA LYS A 100 4.89 4.05 4.91
C LYS A 100 5.73 2.78 4.92
N SER A 101 6.80 2.73 4.14
CA SER A 101 7.69 1.57 4.08
C SER A 101 8.40 1.32 5.41
N SER A 102 8.85 2.37 6.07
CA SER A 102 9.49 2.28 7.40
C SER A 102 8.54 1.72 8.45
N ILE A 103 7.29 2.20 8.50
CA ILE A 103 6.27 1.70 9.43
C ILE A 103 5.95 0.23 9.13
N ALA A 104 5.90 -0.18 7.86
CA ALA A 104 5.68 -1.56 7.48
C ALA A 104 6.81 -2.48 7.98
N LEU A 105 8.07 -2.07 7.84
CA LEU A 105 9.22 -2.81 8.35
C LEU A 105 9.21 -2.92 9.88
N VAL A 106 8.89 -1.85 10.58
CA VAL A 106 8.72 -1.87 12.05
C VAL A 106 7.59 -2.83 12.44
N GLY A 107 6.47 -2.81 11.71
CA GLY A 107 5.37 -3.75 11.93
C GLY A 107 5.82 -5.21 11.82
N ILE A 108 6.53 -5.58 10.75
CA ILE A 108 7.09 -6.92 10.57
C ILE A 108 8.02 -7.27 11.74
N GLY A 109 8.90 -6.34 12.14
CA GLY A 109 9.81 -6.53 13.24
C GLY A 109 9.11 -6.84 14.56
N VAL A 110 8.07 -6.07 14.89
CA VAL A 110 7.29 -6.25 16.12
C VAL A 110 6.56 -7.60 16.12
N TYR A 111 5.87 -7.94 15.02
CA TYR A 111 5.13 -9.21 14.95
C TYR A 111 6.06 -10.44 15.02
N LEU A 112 7.14 -10.44 14.26
CA LEU A 112 8.06 -11.57 14.23
C LEU A 112 8.93 -11.69 15.51
N ALA A 113 9.22 -10.58 16.17
CA ALA A 113 9.92 -10.60 17.45
C ALA A 113 9.16 -11.39 18.52
N THR A 114 7.82 -11.38 18.49
CA THR A 114 7.00 -12.19 19.41
C THR A 114 7.13 -13.69 19.19
N LEU A 115 7.52 -14.11 17.98
CA LEU A 115 7.70 -15.52 17.61
C LEU A 115 9.14 -15.99 17.71
N THR A 116 10.12 -15.10 17.49
CA THR A 116 11.53 -15.46 17.32
C THR A 116 12.42 -15.12 18.51
N ASN A 117 11.92 -14.39 19.52
CA ASN A 117 12.68 -13.83 20.65
C ASN A 117 13.87 -12.93 20.23
N LEU A 118 13.91 -12.49 18.97
CA LEU A 118 14.93 -11.57 18.46
C LEU A 118 14.48 -10.11 18.68
N PRO A 119 15.42 -9.18 18.85
CA PRO A 119 15.07 -7.76 18.92
C PRO A 119 14.32 -7.29 17.66
N PRO A 120 13.22 -6.54 17.80
CA PRO A 120 12.41 -6.06 16.64
C PRO A 120 13.24 -5.34 15.59
N LEU A 121 14.23 -4.55 16.02
CA LEU A 121 15.13 -3.81 15.13
C LEU A 121 15.92 -4.72 14.19
N ILE A 122 16.47 -5.80 14.72
CA ILE A 122 17.27 -6.76 13.92
C ILE A 122 16.37 -7.41 12.85
N VAL A 123 15.18 -7.84 13.24
CA VAL A 123 14.21 -8.44 12.32
C VAL A 123 13.81 -7.46 11.23
N SER A 124 13.50 -6.21 11.59
CA SER A 124 13.15 -5.15 10.62
C SER A 124 14.27 -4.91 9.61
N VAL A 125 15.53 -4.85 10.06
CA VAL A 125 16.69 -4.64 9.19
C VAL A 125 16.88 -5.82 8.24
N ILE A 126 16.79 -7.06 8.73
CA ILE A 126 16.91 -8.26 7.89
C ILE A 126 15.86 -8.24 6.77
N PHE A 127 14.59 -8.02 7.12
CA PHE A 127 13.52 -7.94 6.11
C PHE A 127 13.68 -6.74 5.17
N GLY A 128 14.17 -5.61 5.67
CA GLY A 128 14.50 -4.45 4.83
C GLY A 128 15.53 -4.79 3.76
N VAL A 129 16.59 -5.49 4.13
CA VAL A 129 17.62 -5.95 3.19
C VAL A 129 17.05 -6.96 2.20
N ILE A 130 16.25 -7.93 2.66
CA ILE A 130 15.60 -8.92 1.78
C ILE A 130 14.72 -8.22 0.75
N PHE A 131 13.85 -7.29 1.17
CA PHE A 131 12.99 -6.56 0.23
C PHE A 131 13.77 -5.63 -0.70
N MET A 132 14.87 -5.03 -0.21
CA MET A 132 15.77 -4.26 -1.08
C MET A 132 16.36 -5.14 -2.19
N LEU A 133 16.85 -6.32 -1.86
CA LEU A 133 17.39 -7.26 -2.83
C LEU A 133 16.32 -7.73 -3.82
N LEU A 134 15.11 -8.07 -3.34
CA LEU A 134 13.99 -8.44 -4.20
C LEU A 134 13.61 -7.32 -5.19
N ASN A 135 13.67 -6.07 -4.77
CA ASN A 135 13.41 -4.93 -5.66
C ASN A 135 14.45 -4.76 -6.77
N VAL A 136 15.70 -5.19 -6.55
CA VAL A 136 16.75 -5.17 -7.59
C VAL A 136 16.40 -6.09 -8.76
N PHE A 137 15.68 -7.20 -8.52
CA PHE A 137 15.25 -8.12 -9.59
C PHE A 137 14.11 -7.57 -10.47
N GLY A 138 13.47 -6.49 -10.06
CA GLY A 138 12.47 -5.76 -10.83
C GLY A 138 11.02 -6.10 -10.48
N ALA A 139 10.12 -5.18 -10.85
CA ALA A 139 8.71 -5.23 -10.48
C ALA A 139 7.94 -6.41 -11.10
N ARG A 140 8.36 -6.90 -12.27
CA ARG A 140 7.68 -7.98 -12.97
C ARG A 140 7.86 -9.33 -12.28
N GLU A 141 9.05 -9.60 -11.76
CA GLU A 141 9.35 -10.86 -11.06
C GLU A 141 8.79 -10.85 -9.64
N THR A 142 8.74 -9.67 -9.03
CA THR A 142 8.14 -9.48 -7.70
C THR A 142 6.61 -9.54 -7.71
N SER A 143 5.95 -9.28 -8.86
CA SER A 143 4.49 -9.31 -8.95
C SER A 143 3.91 -10.70 -8.67
N GLY A 144 4.56 -11.76 -9.15
CA GLY A 144 4.15 -13.14 -8.89
C GLY A 144 4.16 -13.50 -7.39
N LEU A 145 5.22 -13.10 -6.68
CA LEU A 145 5.30 -13.26 -5.22
C LEU A 145 4.22 -12.44 -4.51
N GLN A 146 3.96 -11.22 -4.99
CA GLN A 146 2.97 -10.33 -4.41
C GLN A 146 1.55 -10.87 -4.58
N ILE A 147 1.20 -11.42 -5.75
CA ILE A 147 -0.08 -12.11 -5.99
C ILE A 147 -0.24 -13.27 -5.00
N GLY A 148 0.78 -14.12 -4.85
CA GLY A 148 0.76 -15.24 -3.92
C GLY A 148 0.51 -14.78 -2.48
N MET A 149 1.22 -13.75 -2.01
CA MET A 149 1.04 -13.19 -0.67
C MET A 149 -0.36 -12.59 -0.46
N VAL A 150 -0.90 -11.89 -1.46
CA VAL A 150 -2.25 -11.30 -1.38
C VAL A 150 -3.32 -12.40 -1.32
N LEU A 151 -3.19 -13.47 -2.09
CA LEU A 151 -4.12 -14.60 -2.05
C LEU A 151 -4.09 -15.32 -0.69
N ILE A 152 -2.90 -15.56 -0.14
CA ILE A 152 -2.75 -16.13 1.21
C ILE A 152 -3.41 -15.22 2.25
N LEU A 153 -3.20 -13.92 2.15
CA LEU A 153 -3.80 -12.94 3.04
C LEU A 153 -5.33 -12.98 3.00
N PHE A 154 -5.93 -13.00 1.80
CA PHE A 154 -7.38 -13.14 1.66
C PHE A 154 -7.90 -14.45 2.21
N ALA A 155 -7.19 -15.56 1.99
CA ALA A 155 -7.56 -16.86 2.56
C ALA A 155 -7.55 -16.83 4.10
N ILE A 156 -6.52 -16.23 4.70
CA ILE A 156 -6.43 -16.06 6.15
C ILE A 156 -7.57 -15.18 6.66
N MET A 157 -7.83 -14.04 6.02
CA MET A 157 -8.92 -13.14 6.42
C MET A 157 -10.29 -13.82 6.32
N ALA A 158 -10.55 -14.57 5.25
CA ALA A 158 -11.77 -15.33 5.09
C ALA A 158 -11.93 -16.39 6.19
N PHE A 159 -10.85 -17.13 6.47
CA PHE A 159 -10.85 -18.14 7.55
C PHE A 159 -11.17 -17.52 8.91
N PHE A 160 -10.54 -16.40 9.27
CA PHE A 160 -10.84 -15.72 10.53
C PHE A 160 -12.24 -15.10 10.55
N GLY A 161 -12.72 -14.57 9.44
CA GLY A 161 -14.08 -14.05 9.31
C GLY A 161 -15.14 -15.14 9.54
N PHE A 162 -14.95 -16.31 8.95
CA PHE A 162 -15.85 -17.45 9.16
C PHE A 162 -15.82 -17.99 10.60
N ARG A 163 -14.60 -18.07 11.19
CA ARG A 163 -14.44 -18.52 12.58
C ARG A 163 -14.93 -17.51 13.62
N GLY A 164 -14.90 -16.24 13.30
CA GLY A 164 -15.34 -15.18 14.22
C GLY A 164 -16.85 -14.99 14.28
N VAL A 165 -17.61 -15.62 13.35
CA VAL A 165 -19.10 -15.61 13.32
C VAL A 165 -19.70 -16.87 13.96
N THR A 166 -18.89 -17.91 14.18
CA THR A 166 -19.28 -19.15 14.89
C THR A 166 -18.74 -19.15 16.31
#